data_bfad87c3da1771d654e0537b580cd4a9
#
_entry.id   bfad87c3da1771d654e0537b580cd4a9
#
_cell.length_a   1.000
_cell.length_b   1.000
_cell.length_c   1.000
_cell.angle_alpha   90.00
_cell.angle_beta   90.00
_cell.angle_gamma   90.00
#
_symmetry.space_group_name_H-M   'P 1'
#
loop_
_entity.id
_entity.type
_entity.pdbx_description
1 polymer ?
#
loop_
_entity_poly.entity_id
_entity_poly.type
_entity_poly.pdbx_seq_one_letter_code
_entity_poly.pdbx_strand_id
1 'polypeptide(L)'
;MKSDYSSWLSDKIVRGKEPDVFMVLDDDFNTLGSIGALANIDTYINHDQTFSSKDYYSSVLKAGTYSKHQYALPYECDPTLMFVNKTLLEECHIDMPDNDWTLEDFYTICKKVSEYSNNYYGCYDYKWLYSIYGYGTQVFNETGTKCFLEQSAVRNALEFYRKLNNLNKGHSVTSEEFDKGLVAFSPLSLSVYRTYKPYPWRIKKYSTFEWDCLKMPTVSKDKGSTQVSTLLMGMSSKSYHKSQAWDLLKELCNDTKTQQSLTHYSQGISPLKKVAQSQTIIDMLDEESGDSQMSMSLLNQALLVARNREKFKKYDSAMTMIDNNITKIVRSSDDFDLSLIELQKEVNKYLND
;
A
#
# COMPACT_ATOMS: atom_id res chain seq x y z
N MET A 1 -15.33 -11.77 2.64
CA MET A 1 -15.95 -10.42 2.44
C MET A 1 -15.45 -9.69 1.21
N LYS A 2 -14.13 -9.42 0.99
CA LYS A 2 -13.69 -8.76 -0.28
C LYS A 2 -13.96 -9.63 -1.51
N SER A 3 -13.64 -10.92 -1.45
CA SER A 3 -13.93 -11.89 -2.52
C SER A 3 -15.41 -11.99 -2.85
N ASP A 4 -16.27 -11.89 -1.85
CA ASP A 4 -17.72 -11.97 -2.04
C ASP A 4 -18.23 -10.73 -2.78
N TYR A 5 -17.69 -9.55 -2.47
CA TYR A 5 -18.04 -8.30 -3.14
C TYR A 5 -17.58 -8.31 -4.61
N SER A 6 -16.33 -8.67 -4.89
CA SER A 6 -15.80 -8.78 -6.27
C SER A 6 -16.61 -9.76 -7.11
N SER A 7 -16.96 -10.92 -6.54
CA SER A 7 -17.80 -11.93 -7.21
C SER A 7 -19.22 -11.41 -7.47
N TRP A 8 -19.82 -10.75 -6.48
CA TRP A 8 -21.14 -10.13 -6.61
C TRP A 8 -21.15 -9.04 -7.69
N LEU A 9 -20.16 -8.13 -7.67
CA LEU A 9 -20.07 -7.04 -8.65
C LEU A 9 -19.84 -7.60 -10.06
N SER A 10 -18.97 -8.59 -10.21
CA SER A 10 -18.72 -9.26 -11.49
C SER A 10 -19.98 -9.90 -12.06
N ASP A 11 -20.78 -10.61 -11.23
CA ASP A 11 -22.08 -11.17 -11.65
C ASP A 11 -23.05 -10.07 -12.11
N LYS A 12 -23.11 -8.94 -11.40
CA LYS A 12 -23.95 -7.80 -11.77
C LYS A 12 -23.54 -7.21 -13.11
N ILE A 13 -22.24 -6.99 -13.33
CA ILE A 13 -21.69 -6.43 -14.57
C ILE A 13 -21.97 -7.37 -15.76
N VAL A 14 -21.75 -8.67 -15.62
CA VAL A 14 -22.02 -9.66 -16.66
C VAL A 14 -23.51 -9.65 -17.06
N ARG A 15 -24.41 -9.50 -16.07
CA ARG A 15 -25.87 -9.47 -16.31
C ARG A 15 -26.40 -8.08 -16.72
N GLY A 16 -25.55 -7.04 -16.76
CA GLY A 16 -25.98 -5.67 -17.01
C GLY A 16 -26.91 -5.11 -15.93
N LYS A 17 -26.70 -5.49 -14.68
CA LYS A 17 -27.49 -5.11 -13.49
C LYS A 17 -26.65 -4.46 -12.40
N GLU A 18 -25.46 -3.99 -12.75
CA GLU A 18 -24.58 -3.25 -11.85
C GLU A 18 -25.20 -1.92 -11.44
N PRO A 19 -24.91 -1.39 -10.24
CA PRO A 19 -25.31 -0.05 -9.83
C PRO A 19 -24.72 1.03 -10.75
N ASP A 20 -25.35 2.21 -10.81
CA ASP A 20 -24.80 3.37 -11.54
C ASP A 20 -23.46 3.84 -10.98
N VAL A 21 -23.30 3.78 -9.65
CA VAL A 21 -22.04 4.06 -8.92
C VAL A 21 -21.75 2.89 -7.99
N PHE A 22 -20.51 2.44 -7.93
CA PHE A 22 -20.09 1.31 -7.11
C PHE A 22 -18.64 1.44 -6.65
N MET A 23 -18.31 0.78 -5.55
CA MET A 23 -16.94 0.65 -5.08
C MET A 23 -16.12 -0.18 -6.06
N VAL A 24 -14.86 0.23 -6.24
CA VAL A 24 -13.88 -0.49 -7.04
C VAL A 24 -12.70 -0.81 -6.14
N LEU A 25 -12.52 -2.09 -5.84
CA LEU A 25 -11.38 -2.54 -5.09
C LEU A 25 -10.10 -2.41 -5.93
N ASP A 26 -8.98 -2.14 -5.28
CA ASP A 26 -7.69 -1.95 -5.97
C ASP A 26 -7.29 -3.17 -6.82
N ASP A 27 -7.65 -4.37 -6.35
CA ASP A 27 -7.40 -5.64 -7.06
C ASP A 27 -8.30 -5.81 -8.30
N ASP A 28 -9.48 -5.19 -8.35
CA ASP A 28 -10.44 -5.31 -9.45
C ASP A 28 -10.27 -4.21 -10.51
N PHE A 29 -9.62 -3.09 -10.17
CA PHE A 29 -9.59 -1.89 -11.00
C PHE A 29 -9.02 -2.13 -12.40
N ASN A 30 -7.89 -2.83 -12.50
CA ASN A 30 -7.25 -3.13 -13.80
C ASN A 30 -8.17 -3.95 -14.71
N THR A 31 -8.86 -4.95 -14.14
CA THR A 31 -9.83 -5.76 -14.88
C THR A 31 -11.00 -4.92 -15.35
N LEU A 32 -11.65 -4.18 -14.45
CA LEU A 32 -12.83 -3.37 -14.75
C LEU A 32 -12.53 -2.26 -15.77
N GLY A 33 -11.37 -1.61 -15.65
CA GLY A 33 -10.90 -0.62 -16.61
C GLY A 33 -10.63 -1.24 -17.99
N SER A 34 -10.01 -2.42 -18.04
CA SER A 34 -9.64 -3.08 -19.29
C SER A 34 -10.83 -3.62 -20.10
N ILE A 35 -11.91 -4.05 -19.43
CA ILE A 35 -13.12 -4.57 -20.09
C ILE A 35 -14.15 -3.46 -20.39
N GLY A 36 -13.83 -2.21 -20.04
CA GLY A 36 -14.74 -1.07 -20.29
C GLY A 36 -15.99 -1.07 -19.40
N ALA A 37 -15.93 -1.67 -18.21
CA ALA A 37 -17.03 -1.66 -17.24
C ALA A 37 -17.22 -0.28 -16.58
N LEU A 38 -16.12 0.48 -16.46
CA LEU A 38 -16.11 1.82 -15.89
C LEU A 38 -16.28 2.90 -16.97
N ALA A 39 -17.03 3.95 -16.67
CA ALA A 39 -17.13 5.13 -17.53
C ALA A 39 -15.87 5.97 -17.42
N ASN A 40 -15.38 6.49 -18.54
CA ASN A 40 -14.36 7.54 -18.55
C ASN A 40 -14.99 8.83 -17.99
N ILE A 41 -14.40 9.38 -16.93
CA ILE A 41 -14.90 10.57 -16.23
C ILE A 41 -14.13 11.85 -16.56
N ASP A 42 -13.16 11.83 -17.49
CA ASP A 42 -12.37 13.02 -17.86
C ASP A 42 -13.23 14.19 -18.28
N THR A 43 -14.30 13.94 -19.08
CA THR A 43 -15.20 14.99 -19.53
C THR A 43 -15.92 15.67 -18.38
N TYR A 44 -16.34 14.90 -17.37
CA TYR A 44 -16.98 15.43 -16.17
C TYR A 44 -16.00 16.26 -15.34
N ILE A 45 -14.80 15.74 -15.11
CA ILE A 45 -13.73 16.45 -14.40
C ILE A 45 -13.39 17.77 -15.07
N ASN A 46 -13.26 17.78 -16.40
CA ASN A 46 -12.84 18.96 -17.17
C ASN A 46 -13.90 20.06 -17.27
N HIS A 47 -15.20 19.72 -17.17
CA HIS A 47 -16.29 20.68 -17.26
C HIS A 47 -16.86 21.10 -15.91
N ASP A 48 -16.56 20.40 -14.83
CA ASP A 48 -17.04 20.73 -13.50
C ASP A 48 -16.10 21.72 -12.79
N GLN A 49 -16.49 22.96 -12.73
CA GLN A 49 -15.72 24.04 -12.09
C GLN A 49 -15.59 23.87 -10.58
N THR A 50 -16.37 22.99 -9.96
CA THR A 50 -16.32 22.71 -8.52
C THR A 50 -15.37 21.56 -8.16
N PHE A 51 -14.85 20.86 -9.18
CA PHE A 51 -13.87 19.78 -9.00
C PHE A 51 -12.44 20.27 -9.26
N SER A 52 -11.51 19.92 -8.39
CA SER A 52 -10.09 20.21 -8.58
C SER A 52 -9.22 19.00 -8.26
N SER A 53 -8.53 18.48 -9.25
CA SER A 53 -7.53 17.40 -9.07
C SER A 53 -6.41 17.78 -8.11
N LYS A 54 -6.13 19.07 -7.90
CA LYS A 54 -5.09 19.58 -7.00
C LYS A 54 -5.45 19.39 -5.52
N ASP A 55 -6.73 19.19 -5.22
CA ASP A 55 -7.21 18.96 -3.86
C ASP A 55 -6.82 17.58 -3.33
N TYR A 56 -6.49 16.66 -4.22
CA TYR A 56 -6.09 15.30 -3.90
C TYR A 56 -4.56 15.15 -3.72
N TYR A 57 -4.14 14.14 -2.97
CA TYR A 57 -2.80 13.61 -3.11
C TYR A 57 -2.65 13.02 -4.51
N SER A 58 -1.63 13.46 -5.25
CA SER A 58 -1.47 13.11 -6.67
C SER A 58 -1.37 11.61 -6.92
N SER A 59 -0.62 10.90 -6.07
CA SER A 59 -0.49 9.44 -6.14
C SER A 59 -1.84 8.76 -5.93
N VAL A 60 -2.61 9.23 -4.93
CA VAL A 60 -3.91 8.65 -4.58
C VAL A 60 -4.93 8.86 -5.71
N LEU A 61 -5.00 10.07 -6.32
CA LEU A 61 -5.88 10.31 -7.46
C LEU A 61 -5.51 9.42 -8.67
N LYS A 62 -4.22 9.22 -8.92
CA LYS A 62 -3.72 8.34 -9.99
C LYS A 62 -4.16 6.88 -9.83
N ALA A 63 -4.55 6.43 -8.64
CA ALA A 63 -5.06 5.07 -8.44
C ALA A 63 -6.28 4.76 -9.31
N GLY A 64 -7.11 5.77 -9.61
CA GLY A 64 -8.28 5.65 -10.49
C GLY A 64 -8.00 5.91 -11.97
N THR A 65 -6.73 5.96 -12.40
CA THR A 65 -6.32 6.21 -13.79
C THR A 65 -5.96 4.89 -14.48
N TYR A 66 -6.51 4.66 -15.68
CA TYR A 66 -6.16 3.54 -16.56
C TYR A 66 -5.93 4.06 -17.97
N SER A 67 -4.82 3.64 -18.62
CA SER A 67 -4.48 4.10 -19.97
C SER A 67 -4.57 5.63 -20.16
N LYS A 68 -4.07 6.39 -19.16
CA LYS A 68 -4.04 7.87 -19.11
C LYS A 68 -5.39 8.57 -18.93
N HIS A 69 -6.47 7.84 -18.70
CA HIS A 69 -7.81 8.38 -18.47
C HIS A 69 -8.28 8.08 -17.06
N GLN A 70 -9.03 8.99 -16.46
CA GLN A 70 -9.64 8.80 -15.15
C GLN A 70 -10.94 8.01 -15.29
N TYR A 71 -11.08 6.92 -14.52
CA TYR A 71 -12.25 6.05 -14.49
C TYR A 71 -12.91 5.94 -13.13
N ALA A 72 -12.18 6.29 -12.07
CA ALA A 72 -12.70 6.24 -10.72
C ALA A 72 -12.08 7.36 -9.88
N LEU A 73 -12.79 7.80 -8.84
CA LEU A 73 -12.27 8.73 -7.84
C LEU A 73 -11.91 7.99 -6.56
N PRO A 74 -10.85 8.40 -5.86
CA PRO A 74 -10.50 7.84 -4.56
C PRO A 74 -11.53 8.25 -3.51
N TYR A 75 -12.03 7.25 -2.79
CA TYR A 75 -12.98 7.37 -1.70
C TYR A 75 -12.24 7.41 -0.34
N GLU A 76 -11.22 6.56 -0.22
CA GLU A 76 -10.40 6.40 0.98
C GLU A 76 -9.01 5.94 0.58
N CYS A 77 -7.98 6.35 1.32
CA CYS A 77 -6.62 5.86 1.12
C CYS A 77 -6.01 5.32 2.41
N ASP A 78 -5.15 4.33 2.25
CA ASP A 78 -4.58 3.52 3.32
C ASP A 78 -3.07 3.35 3.08
N PRO A 79 -2.23 4.28 3.59
CA PRO A 79 -0.79 4.19 3.44
C PRO A 79 -0.21 3.08 4.31
N THR A 80 0.85 2.44 3.82
CA THR A 80 1.64 1.48 4.59
C THR A 80 2.68 2.22 5.43
N LEU A 81 2.75 1.85 6.70
CA LEU A 81 3.70 2.35 7.69
C LEU A 81 4.53 1.19 8.26
N MET A 82 5.63 1.48 8.95
CA MET A 82 6.39 0.49 9.69
C MET A 82 5.96 0.50 11.15
N PHE A 83 5.40 -0.61 11.58
CA PHE A 83 5.11 -0.90 12.97
C PHE A 83 6.39 -1.28 13.70
N VAL A 84 6.57 -0.76 14.93
CA VAL A 84 7.79 -0.92 15.73
C VAL A 84 7.43 -1.43 17.11
N ASN A 85 8.04 -2.51 17.54
CA ASN A 85 7.96 -3.03 18.91
C ASN A 85 9.01 -2.31 19.79
N LYS A 86 8.57 -1.28 20.52
CA LYS A 86 9.43 -0.49 21.41
C LYS A 86 10.06 -1.33 22.53
N THR A 87 9.24 -2.15 23.16
CA THR A 87 9.68 -3.02 24.27
C THR A 87 10.83 -3.93 23.83
N LEU A 88 10.73 -4.53 22.64
CA LEU A 88 11.80 -5.40 22.14
C LEU A 88 13.07 -4.62 21.79
N LEU A 89 12.94 -3.41 21.22
CA LEU A 89 14.11 -2.56 20.95
C LEU A 89 14.82 -2.17 22.27
N GLU A 90 14.05 -1.76 23.29
CA GLU A 90 14.59 -1.42 24.62
C GLU A 90 15.30 -2.62 25.27
N GLU A 91 14.70 -3.81 25.20
CA GLU A 91 15.31 -5.05 25.69
C GLU A 91 16.63 -5.38 24.99
N CYS A 92 16.69 -5.13 23.69
CA CYS A 92 17.90 -5.29 22.88
C CYS A 92 18.91 -4.14 23.04
N HIS A 93 18.64 -3.13 23.88
CA HIS A 93 19.44 -1.92 24.03
C HIS A 93 19.66 -1.17 22.71
N ILE A 94 18.60 -1.07 21.92
CA ILE A 94 18.57 -0.37 20.62
C ILE A 94 17.64 0.82 20.73
N ASP A 95 18.16 2.01 20.40
CA ASP A 95 17.35 3.22 20.34
C ASP A 95 16.33 3.13 19.19
N MET A 96 15.13 3.67 19.43
CA MET A 96 14.11 3.78 18.42
C MET A 96 14.58 4.71 17.30
N PRO A 97 14.53 4.29 16.01
CA PRO A 97 14.91 5.15 14.89
C PRO A 97 13.95 6.32 14.74
N ASP A 98 14.44 7.41 14.14
CA ASP A 98 13.61 8.53 13.72
C ASP A 98 12.91 8.27 12.38
N ASN A 99 12.01 9.18 11.96
CA ASN A 99 11.27 9.04 10.71
C ASN A 99 12.12 9.27 9.44
N ASP A 100 13.37 9.67 9.58
CA ASP A 100 14.31 9.88 8.46
C ASP A 100 15.27 8.68 8.25
N TRP A 101 14.98 7.56 8.92
CA TRP A 101 15.79 6.35 8.86
C TRP A 101 15.84 5.73 7.45
N THR A 102 16.94 5.03 7.21
CA THR A 102 17.22 4.41 5.91
C THR A 102 17.00 2.90 5.92
N LEU A 103 17.01 2.29 4.74
CA LEU A 103 17.03 0.83 4.59
C LEU A 103 18.26 0.20 5.26
N GLU A 104 19.40 0.89 5.31
CA GLU A 104 20.60 0.42 5.98
C GLU A 104 20.44 0.45 7.50
N ASP A 105 19.81 1.50 8.06
CA ASP A 105 19.44 1.56 9.47
C ASP A 105 18.51 0.44 9.84
N PHE A 106 17.46 0.24 9.03
CA PHE A 106 16.50 -0.86 9.21
C PHE A 106 17.18 -2.22 9.22
N TYR A 107 18.05 -2.50 8.24
CA TYR A 107 18.81 -3.76 8.20
C TYR A 107 19.72 -3.92 9.42
N THR A 108 20.41 -2.85 9.82
CA THR A 108 21.33 -2.86 10.96
C THR A 108 20.59 -3.17 12.26
N ILE A 109 19.43 -2.57 12.47
CA ILE A 109 18.59 -2.84 13.65
C ILE A 109 18.07 -4.28 13.61
N CYS A 110 17.51 -4.73 12.48
CA CYS A 110 17.05 -6.12 12.32
C CYS A 110 18.15 -7.13 12.62
N LYS A 111 19.39 -6.87 12.18
CA LYS A 111 20.56 -7.71 12.43
C LYS A 111 20.89 -7.75 13.93
N LYS A 112 20.97 -6.60 14.60
CA LYS A 112 21.23 -6.53 16.06
C LYS A 112 20.19 -7.32 16.86
N VAL A 113 18.90 -7.19 16.53
CA VAL A 113 17.80 -7.93 17.16
C VAL A 113 17.99 -9.45 16.99
N SER A 114 18.29 -9.90 15.75
CA SER A 114 18.49 -11.32 15.45
C SER A 114 19.76 -11.91 16.04
N GLU A 115 20.76 -11.07 16.36
CA GLU A 115 21.99 -11.47 17.02
C GLU A 115 21.86 -11.46 18.56
N TYR A 116 20.94 -10.67 19.12
CA TYR A 116 20.70 -10.59 20.56
C TYR A 116 20.12 -11.91 21.12
N SER A 117 19.17 -12.51 20.42
CA SER A 117 18.57 -13.79 20.79
C SER A 117 18.17 -14.61 19.57
N ASN A 118 18.34 -15.93 19.62
CA ASN A 118 17.87 -16.82 18.55
C ASN A 118 16.34 -16.89 18.41
N ASN A 119 15.60 -16.37 19.39
CA ASN A 119 14.14 -16.31 19.39
C ASN A 119 13.60 -14.94 18.96
N TYR A 120 14.48 -13.98 18.65
CA TYR A 120 14.08 -12.64 18.22
C TYR A 120 14.31 -12.45 16.72
N TYR A 121 13.38 -11.78 16.09
CA TYR A 121 13.37 -11.57 14.65
C TYR A 121 13.32 -10.09 14.32
N GLY A 122 14.06 -9.69 13.29
CA GLY A 122 14.10 -8.31 12.87
C GLY A 122 12.78 -7.83 12.30
N CYS A 123 12.13 -8.62 11.43
CA CYS A 123 10.92 -8.19 10.77
C CYS A 123 9.99 -9.36 10.43
N TYR A 124 8.67 -9.09 10.53
CA TYR A 124 7.59 -9.95 10.07
C TYR A 124 6.88 -9.35 8.85
N ASP A 125 6.46 -10.19 7.91
CA ASP A 125 5.68 -9.86 6.68
C ASP A 125 6.27 -8.73 5.81
N TYR A 126 7.60 -8.53 5.84
CA TYR A 126 8.27 -7.61 4.94
C TYR A 126 8.36 -8.22 3.53
N LYS A 127 7.62 -7.66 2.58
CA LYS A 127 7.55 -8.15 1.20
C LYS A 127 8.64 -7.51 0.34
N TRP A 128 9.11 -8.23 -0.67
CA TRP A 128 10.11 -7.74 -1.62
C TRP A 128 9.71 -6.41 -2.29
N LEU A 129 8.41 -6.22 -2.51
CA LEU A 129 7.87 -5.00 -3.13
C LEU A 129 8.11 -3.75 -2.27
N TYR A 130 8.15 -3.88 -0.94
CA TYR A 130 8.51 -2.77 -0.06
C TYR A 130 9.96 -2.31 -0.27
N SER A 131 10.88 -3.25 -0.59
CA SER A 131 12.24 -2.89 -1.00
C SER A 131 12.24 -2.12 -2.31
N ILE A 132 11.44 -2.52 -3.30
CA ILE A 132 11.30 -1.80 -4.58
C ILE A 132 10.88 -0.34 -4.32
N TYR A 133 9.86 -0.13 -3.51
CA TYR A 133 9.40 1.21 -3.14
C TYR A 133 10.46 1.96 -2.34
N GLY A 134 11.11 1.33 -1.37
CA GLY A 134 12.19 1.91 -0.56
C GLY A 134 13.39 2.38 -1.41
N TYR A 135 13.69 1.69 -2.52
CA TYR A 135 14.70 2.12 -3.50
C TYR A 135 14.18 3.16 -4.51
N GLY A 136 12.91 3.56 -4.42
CA GLY A 136 12.30 4.54 -5.33
C GLY A 136 12.20 4.06 -6.77
N THR A 137 12.17 2.75 -7.01
CA THR A 137 12.10 2.12 -8.32
C THR A 137 10.75 1.42 -8.57
N GLN A 138 10.59 0.82 -9.73
CA GLN A 138 9.37 0.12 -10.15
C GLN A 138 9.72 -1.12 -10.98
N VAL A 139 8.80 -2.08 -11.00
CA VAL A 139 9.00 -3.38 -11.67
C VAL A 139 8.62 -3.33 -13.15
N PHE A 140 7.65 -2.50 -13.51
CA PHE A 140 7.13 -2.40 -14.87
C PHE A 140 7.17 -0.95 -15.38
N ASN A 141 7.12 -0.79 -16.70
CA ASN A 141 6.80 0.49 -17.30
C ASN A 141 5.29 0.78 -17.17
N GLU A 142 4.89 2.03 -17.33
CA GLU A 142 3.49 2.48 -17.20
C GLU A 142 2.51 1.75 -18.14
N THR A 143 2.97 1.28 -19.29
CA THR A 143 2.14 0.59 -20.28
C THR A 143 2.04 -0.92 -20.07
N GLY A 144 2.80 -1.49 -19.12
CA GLY A 144 2.83 -2.92 -18.84
C GLY A 144 3.38 -3.78 -20.00
N THR A 145 4.27 -3.22 -20.80
CA THR A 145 4.89 -3.92 -21.92
C THR A 145 6.32 -4.36 -21.62
N LYS A 146 6.89 -3.91 -20.50
CA LYS A 146 8.28 -4.17 -20.12
C LYS A 146 8.43 -4.34 -18.62
N CYS A 147 9.09 -5.42 -18.21
CA CYS A 147 9.54 -5.71 -16.87
C CYS A 147 11.01 -5.31 -16.67
N PHE A 148 11.41 -4.88 -15.47
CA PHE A 148 12.69 -4.27 -15.15
C PHE A 148 13.51 -5.01 -14.08
N LEU A 149 13.37 -6.31 -13.92
CA LEU A 149 14.07 -7.08 -12.87
C LEU A 149 15.60 -7.02 -12.97
N GLU A 150 16.15 -6.83 -14.17
CA GLU A 150 17.59 -6.68 -14.39
C GLU A 150 18.12 -5.27 -14.09
N GLN A 151 17.24 -4.25 -13.98
CA GLN A 151 17.71 -2.90 -13.69
C GLN A 151 18.42 -2.84 -12.34
N SER A 152 19.55 -2.14 -12.29
CA SER A 152 20.40 -2.08 -11.10
C SER A 152 19.65 -1.66 -9.83
N ALA A 153 18.73 -0.70 -9.94
CA ALA A 153 17.93 -0.27 -8.79
C ALA A 153 16.97 -1.36 -8.28
N VAL A 154 16.32 -2.11 -9.19
CA VAL A 154 15.43 -3.23 -8.85
C VAL A 154 16.25 -4.39 -8.30
N ARG A 155 17.36 -4.73 -8.95
CA ARG A 155 18.30 -5.76 -8.48
C ARG A 155 18.79 -5.47 -7.07
N ASN A 156 19.26 -4.24 -6.79
CA ASN A 156 19.73 -3.85 -5.47
C ASN A 156 18.61 -3.95 -4.40
N ALA A 157 17.38 -3.59 -4.75
CA ALA A 157 16.23 -3.74 -3.87
C ALA A 157 15.93 -5.21 -3.54
N LEU A 158 16.02 -6.11 -4.54
CA LEU A 158 15.83 -7.55 -4.33
C LEU A 158 17.00 -8.18 -3.56
N GLU A 159 18.22 -7.69 -3.77
CA GLU A 159 19.39 -8.12 -3.01
C GLU A 159 19.29 -7.68 -1.54
N PHE A 160 18.80 -6.47 -1.28
CA PHE A 160 18.46 -6.02 0.07
C PHE A 160 17.43 -6.95 0.73
N TYR A 161 16.35 -7.28 0.02
CA TYR A 161 15.33 -8.21 0.51
C TYR A 161 15.93 -9.59 0.83
N ARG A 162 16.83 -10.10 -0.02
CA ARG A 162 17.56 -11.36 0.23
C ARG A 162 18.41 -11.29 1.50
N LYS A 163 19.18 -10.21 1.68
CA LYS A 163 20.00 -9.99 2.89
C LYS A 163 19.14 -9.97 4.15
N LEU A 164 18.01 -9.27 4.11
CA LEU A 164 17.08 -9.19 5.24
C LEU A 164 16.51 -10.56 5.61
N ASN A 165 16.07 -11.35 4.62
CA ASN A 165 15.55 -12.70 4.86
C ASN A 165 16.60 -13.66 5.42
N ASN A 166 17.87 -13.52 5.04
CA ASN A 166 18.96 -14.35 5.53
C ASN A 166 19.23 -14.17 7.03
N LEU A 167 18.82 -13.05 7.64
CA LEU A 167 18.90 -12.85 9.08
C LEU A 167 18.08 -13.89 9.86
N ASN A 168 17.02 -14.41 9.27
CA ASN A 168 16.16 -15.41 9.88
C ASN A 168 16.71 -16.84 9.80
N LYS A 169 17.90 -17.05 9.20
CA LYS A 169 18.60 -18.36 9.11
C LYS A 169 17.69 -19.48 8.56
N GLY A 170 16.82 -19.16 7.61
CA GLY A 170 15.86 -20.08 6.99
C GLY A 170 14.52 -20.25 7.71
N HIS A 171 14.35 -19.65 8.89
CA HIS A 171 13.08 -19.64 9.60
C HIS A 171 12.08 -18.69 8.92
N SER A 172 10.82 -19.12 8.83
CA SER A 172 9.72 -18.29 8.36
C SER A 172 8.99 -17.69 9.57
N VAL A 173 9.24 -16.41 9.84
CA VAL A 173 8.61 -15.68 10.95
C VAL A 173 7.09 -15.69 10.79
N THR A 174 6.38 -16.00 11.86
CA THR A 174 4.92 -16.21 11.88
C THR A 174 4.20 -15.05 12.56
N SER A 175 2.87 -14.95 12.33
CA SER A 175 2.02 -14.02 13.07
C SER A 175 1.99 -14.31 14.57
N GLU A 176 2.15 -15.57 14.98
CA GLU A 176 2.20 -15.94 16.39
C GLU A 176 3.44 -15.35 17.09
N GLU A 177 4.60 -15.35 16.41
CA GLU A 177 5.82 -14.72 16.94
C GLU A 177 5.69 -13.20 17.01
N PHE A 178 5.03 -12.59 16.03
CA PHE A 178 4.69 -11.17 16.06
C PHE A 178 3.77 -10.85 17.24
N ASP A 179 2.69 -11.60 17.42
CA ASP A 179 1.72 -11.41 18.49
C ASP A 179 2.33 -11.62 19.90
N LYS A 180 3.36 -12.46 20.01
CA LYS A 180 4.14 -12.67 21.25
C LYS A 180 5.18 -11.57 21.52
N GLY A 181 5.33 -10.58 20.64
CA GLY A 181 6.30 -9.51 20.77
C GLY A 181 7.75 -9.92 20.49
N LEU A 182 7.98 -11.01 19.77
CA LEU A 182 9.31 -11.52 19.42
C LEU A 182 9.87 -10.90 18.13
N VAL A 183 9.17 -9.95 17.54
CA VAL A 183 9.53 -9.31 16.27
C VAL A 183 9.64 -7.81 16.46
N ALA A 184 10.69 -7.20 15.94
CA ALA A 184 10.94 -5.77 16.09
C ALA A 184 10.09 -4.91 15.17
N PHE A 185 9.91 -5.32 13.90
CA PHE A 185 9.22 -4.52 12.89
C PHE A 185 8.21 -5.33 12.09
N SER A 186 7.13 -4.66 11.65
CA SER A 186 6.21 -5.19 10.64
C SER A 186 5.61 -4.07 9.80
N PRO A 187 5.66 -4.14 8.45
CA PRO A 187 4.89 -3.24 7.61
C PRO A 187 3.39 -3.48 7.80
N LEU A 188 2.66 -2.46 8.20
CA LEU A 188 1.21 -2.51 8.38
C LEU A 188 0.56 -1.29 7.71
N SER A 189 -0.67 -1.45 7.21
CA SER A 189 -1.45 -0.33 6.73
C SER A 189 -2.04 0.48 7.91
N LEU A 190 -2.37 1.74 7.66
CA LEU A 190 -3.06 2.59 8.63
C LEU A 190 -4.36 1.95 9.14
N SER A 191 -5.11 1.30 8.25
CA SER A 191 -6.37 0.63 8.61
C SER A 191 -6.14 -0.52 9.60
N VAL A 192 -5.06 -1.26 9.46
CA VAL A 192 -4.66 -2.30 10.43
C VAL A 192 -4.25 -1.65 11.74
N TYR A 193 -3.43 -0.59 11.70
CA TYR A 193 -3.06 0.19 12.87
C TYR A 193 -4.30 0.65 13.65
N ARG A 194 -5.26 1.29 13.00
CA ARG A 194 -6.51 1.77 13.64
C ARG A 194 -7.38 0.64 14.19
N THR A 195 -7.31 -0.55 13.61
CA THR A 195 -8.01 -1.73 14.14
C THR A 195 -7.42 -2.22 15.46
N TYR A 196 -6.12 -2.06 15.68
CA TYR A 196 -5.48 -2.45 16.94
C TYR A 196 -5.73 -1.44 18.07
N LYS A 197 -5.81 -0.14 17.78
CA LYS A 197 -5.92 0.94 18.78
C LYS A 197 -7.23 0.98 19.57
N PRO A 198 -8.44 0.90 18.98
CA PRO A 198 -9.69 1.05 19.70
C PRO A 198 -10.01 -0.11 20.67
N TYR A 199 -9.22 -1.15 20.62
CA TYR A 199 -9.40 -2.33 21.46
C TYR A 199 -8.19 -2.59 22.37
N PRO A 200 -7.90 -1.69 23.35
CA PRO A 200 -6.79 -1.89 24.29
C PRO A 200 -6.87 -3.25 24.99
N TRP A 201 -8.08 -3.81 25.15
CA TRP A 201 -8.28 -5.15 25.71
C TRP A 201 -7.90 -6.29 24.75
N ARG A 202 -7.98 -6.11 23.42
CA ARG A 202 -7.44 -7.10 22.47
C ARG A 202 -5.92 -7.09 22.46
N ILE A 203 -5.32 -5.91 22.46
CA ILE A 203 -3.86 -5.77 22.54
C ILE A 203 -3.37 -6.24 23.92
N LYS A 204 -3.99 -5.81 25.03
CA LYS A 204 -3.63 -6.29 26.36
C LYS A 204 -3.87 -7.79 26.56
N LYS A 205 -4.75 -8.41 25.80
CA LYS A 205 -4.98 -9.86 25.86
C LYS A 205 -3.94 -10.65 25.06
N TYR A 206 -3.35 -10.06 23.99
CA TYR A 206 -2.49 -10.76 23.06
C TYR A 206 -1.07 -10.19 22.93
N SER A 207 -0.82 -8.95 23.40
CA SER A 207 0.53 -8.39 23.44
C SER A 207 0.83 -7.73 24.78
N THR A 208 1.99 -8.08 25.34
CA THR A 208 2.55 -7.51 26.57
C THR A 208 3.60 -6.43 26.26
N PHE A 209 3.67 -5.94 25.01
CA PHE A 209 4.68 -5.02 24.54
C PHE A 209 4.09 -3.69 24.06
N GLU A 210 4.84 -2.64 24.22
CA GLU A 210 4.56 -1.31 23.66
C GLU A 210 5.03 -1.22 22.22
N TRP A 211 4.26 -0.51 21.42
CA TRP A 211 4.55 -0.36 20.00
C TRP A 211 4.26 1.05 19.50
N ASP A 212 4.87 1.39 18.38
CA ASP A 212 4.74 2.67 17.70
C ASP A 212 4.75 2.47 16.18
N CYS A 213 4.71 3.54 15.41
CA CYS A 213 4.82 3.49 13.97
C CYS A 213 5.78 4.56 13.43
N LEU A 214 6.40 4.24 12.31
CA LEU A 214 7.32 5.09 11.56
C LEU A 214 6.95 5.10 10.08
N LYS A 215 7.51 6.02 9.32
CA LYS A 215 7.51 5.89 7.85
C LYS A 215 8.26 4.60 7.45
N MET A 216 7.89 4.05 6.30
CA MET A 216 8.68 2.99 5.68
C MET A 216 10.12 3.49 5.41
N PRO A 217 11.15 2.67 5.69
CA PRO A 217 12.54 3.04 5.43
C PRO A 217 12.81 3.17 3.93
N THR A 218 13.67 4.11 3.57
CA THR A 218 14.02 4.40 2.18
C THR A 218 15.52 4.39 1.97
N VAL A 219 15.99 4.30 0.72
CA VAL A 219 17.42 4.28 0.43
C VAL A 219 18.11 5.59 0.81
N SER A 220 17.39 6.71 0.77
CA SER A 220 17.83 8.02 1.25
C SER A 220 16.62 8.91 1.50
N LYS A 221 16.80 10.03 2.25
CA LYS A 221 15.73 10.98 2.59
C LYS A 221 14.92 11.48 1.39
N ASP A 222 15.58 11.66 0.23
CA ASP A 222 14.98 12.22 -0.99
C ASP A 222 14.54 11.17 -2.01
N LYS A 223 14.82 9.89 -1.75
CA LYS A 223 14.50 8.79 -2.68
C LYS A 223 13.82 7.68 -1.94
N GLY A 224 12.73 7.25 -2.50
CA GLY A 224 11.93 6.17 -1.97
C GLY A 224 10.47 6.57 -1.85
N SER A 225 9.65 5.59 -1.61
CA SER A 225 8.21 5.75 -1.52
C SER A 225 7.64 4.68 -0.59
N THR A 226 6.41 4.87 -0.19
CA THR A 226 5.62 3.83 0.48
C THR A 226 4.48 3.36 -0.41
N GLN A 227 3.95 2.20 -0.14
CA GLN A 227 2.74 1.73 -0.79
C GLN A 227 1.52 2.44 -0.20
N VAL A 228 0.57 2.80 -1.07
CA VAL A 228 -0.78 3.19 -0.66
C VAL A 228 -1.80 2.31 -1.36
N SER A 229 -2.71 1.74 -0.59
CA SER A 229 -3.93 1.15 -1.11
C SER A 229 -5.02 2.21 -1.18
N THR A 230 -5.87 2.14 -2.20
CA THR A 230 -6.91 3.16 -2.41
C THR A 230 -8.23 2.46 -2.70
N LEU A 231 -9.23 2.73 -1.87
CA LEU A 231 -10.59 2.35 -2.18
C LEU A 231 -11.16 3.37 -3.15
N LEU A 232 -11.62 2.91 -4.29
CA LEU A 232 -12.10 3.74 -5.38
C LEU A 232 -13.62 3.66 -5.49
N MET A 233 -14.22 4.72 -6.04
CA MET A 233 -15.60 4.74 -6.49
C MET A 233 -15.62 4.98 -8.00
N GLY A 234 -16.33 4.16 -8.73
CA GLY A 234 -16.47 4.25 -10.18
C GLY A 234 -17.92 4.36 -10.62
N MET A 235 -18.12 4.88 -11.82
CA MET A 235 -19.41 4.97 -12.48
C MET A 235 -19.52 3.89 -13.57
N SER A 236 -20.66 3.18 -13.65
CA SER A 236 -20.90 2.21 -14.72
C SER A 236 -20.84 2.87 -16.11
N SER A 237 -20.11 2.24 -17.04
CA SER A 237 -20.12 2.67 -18.44
C SER A 237 -21.50 2.55 -19.08
N LYS A 238 -22.38 1.67 -18.57
CA LYS A 238 -23.74 1.40 -19.05
C LYS A 238 -24.81 2.23 -18.35
N SER A 239 -24.46 3.06 -17.35
CA SER A 239 -25.42 3.91 -16.65
C SER A 239 -26.22 4.80 -17.66
N TYR A 240 -27.50 4.85 -17.48
CA TYR A 240 -28.40 5.81 -18.18
C TYR A 240 -28.53 7.14 -17.43
N HIS A 241 -28.02 7.22 -16.18
CA HIS A 241 -28.12 8.37 -15.28
C HIS A 241 -26.75 8.98 -15.00
N LYS A 242 -25.90 9.15 -16.02
CA LYS A 242 -24.51 9.52 -15.86
C LYS A 242 -24.29 10.87 -15.15
N SER A 243 -25.19 11.85 -15.35
CA SER A 243 -25.10 13.15 -14.67
C SER A 243 -25.30 12.99 -13.15
N GLN A 244 -26.36 12.28 -12.76
CA GLN A 244 -26.66 12.01 -11.35
C GLN A 244 -25.60 11.10 -10.70
N ALA A 245 -25.09 10.13 -11.47
CA ALA A 245 -24.00 9.27 -11.03
C ALA A 245 -22.71 10.08 -10.77
N TRP A 246 -22.40 11.08 -11.62
CA TRP A 246 -21.30 11.99 -11.39
C TRP A 246 -21.51 12.85 -10.14
N ASP A 247 -22.70 13.41 -9.94
CA ASP A 247 -23.03 14.19 -8.76
C ASP A 247 -22.87 13.38 -7.47
N LEU A 248 -23.34 12.12 -7.46
CA LEU A 248 -23.15 11.21 -6.33
C LEU A 248 -21.67 10.85 -6.12
N LEU A 249 -20.95 10.55 -7.19
CA LEU A 249 -19.54 10.23 -7.14
C LEU A 249 -18.72 11.39 -6.54
N LYS A 250 -19.03 12.61 -6.97
CA LYS A 250 -18.43 13.83 -6.45
C LYS A 250 -18.81 14.09 -4.99
N GLU A 251 -20.06 13.92 -4.60
CA GLU A 251 -20.49 14.03 -3.21
C GLU A 251 -19.69 13.10 -2.28
N LEU A 252 -19.54 11.83 -2.68
CA LEU A 252 -18.85 10.84 -1.88
C LEU A 252 -17.31 11.05 -1.82
N CYS A 253 -16.70 11.51 -2.93
CA CYS A 253 -15.25 11.53 -3.06
C CYS A 253 -14.64 12.93 -2.98
N ASN A 254 -15.40 14.02 -3.17
CA ASN A 254 -14.89 15.40 -3.26
C ASN A 254 -15.54 16.38 -2.27
N ASP A 255 -16.71 16.06 -1.71
CA ASP A 255 -17.34 16.95 -0.72
C ASP A 255 -16.58 16.89 0.62
N THR A 256 -16.29 18.07 1.15
CA THR A 256 -15.45 18.20 2.37
C THR A 256 -16.16 17.62 3.59
N LYS A 257 -17.45 17.87 3.77
CA LYS A 257 -18.20 17.43 4.96
C LYS A 257 -18.40 15.91 4.93
N THR A 258 -18.78 15.40 3.76
CA THR A 258 -18.91 13.95 3.54
C THR A 258 -17.59 13.24 3.81
N GLN A 259 -16.49 13.75 3.28
CA GLN A 259 -15.18 13.15 3.48
C GLN A 259 -14.66 13.27 4.92
N GLN A 260 -14.98 14.35 5.67
CA GLN A 260 -14.70 14.44 7.11
C GLN A 260 -15.47 13.37 7.89
N SER A 261 -16.77 13.25 7.61
CA SER A 261 -17.61 12.22 8.25
C SER A 261 -17.11 10.80 7.95
N LEU A 262 -16.78 10.52 6.68
CA LEU A 262 -16.23 9.22 6.27
C LEU A 262 -14.93 8.90 7.00
N THR A 263 -13.98 9.83 7.09
CA THR A 263 -12.69 9.61 7.75
C THR A 263 -12.88 9.30 9.25
N HIS A 264 -13.89 9.85 9.88
CA HIS A 264 -14.20 9.56 11.28
C HIS A 264 -14.70 8.13 11.52
N TYR A 265 -15.45 7.56 10.57
CA TYR A 265 -16.04 6.23 10.69
C TYR A 265 -15.31 5.13 9.91
N SER A 266 -14.40 5.48 9.02
CA SER A 266 -13.61 4.53 8.24
C SER A 266 -12.30 4.17 8.94
N GLN A 267 -11.59 3.20 8.37
CA GLN A 267 -10.28 2.77 8.88
C GLN A 267 -9.10 3.48 8.17
N GLY A 268 -9.32 4.05 7.00
CA GLY A 268 -8.33 4.81 6.24
C GLY A 268 -8.39 6.31 6.51
N ILE A 269 -7.87 7.10 5.58
CA ILE A 269 -7.85 8.56 5.63
C ILE A 269 -8.43 9.16 4.36
N SER A 270 -8.90 10.41 4.43
CA SER A 270 -9.42 11.11 3.25
C SER A 270 -8.33 11.28 2.18
N PRO A 271 -8.67 11.05 0.89
CA PRO A 271 -7.80 11.37 -0.24
C PRO A 271 -7.64 12.87 -0.47
N LEU A 272 -8.50 13.72 0.14
CA LEU A 272 -8.47 15.18 0.02
C LEU A 272 -7.52 15.79 1.03
N LYS A 273 -6.50 16.51 0.55
CA LYS A 273 -5.50 17.19 1.41
C LYS A 273 -6.14 18.08 2.45
N LYS A 274 -7.11 18.91 2.03
CA LYS A 274 -7.81 19.87 2.92
C LYS A 274 -8.61 19.19 4.03
N VAL A 275 -9.12 17.98 3.79
CA VAL A 275 -9.82 17.18 4.80
C VAL A 275 -8.82 16.51 5.72
N ALA A 276 -7.88 15.77 5.16
CA ALA A 276 -6.85 15.07 5.91
C ALA A 276 -6.08 16.02 6.85
N GLN A 277 -5.77 17.25 6.39
CA GLN A 277 -5.04 18.28 7.15
C GLN A 277 -5.97 19.22 7.95
N SER A 278 -7.26 18.93 8.04
CA SER A 278 -8.17 19.73 8.86
C SER A 278 -7.93 19.52 10.35
N GLN A 279 -8.14 20.56 11.17
CA GLN A 279 -7.96 20.46 12.60
C GLN A 279 -8.78 19.32 13.22
N THR A 280 -10.01 19.12 12.75
CA THR A 280 -10.89 18.03 13.22
C THR A 280 -10.25 16.66 13.05
N ILE A 281 -9.58 16.40 11.90
CA ILE A 281 -8.93 15.10 11.65
C ILE A 281 -7.60 15.00 12.39
N ILE A 282 -6.88 16.11 12.55
CA ILE A 282 -5.66 16.16 13.36
C ILE A 282 -6.01 15.80 14.81
N ASP A 283 -6.97 16.48 15.41
CA ASP A 283 -7.39 16.24 16.80
C ASP A 283 -7.86 14.80 17.01
N MET A 284 -8.62 14.24 16.05
CA MET A 284 -9.07 12.86 16.08
C MET A 284 -7.89 11.87 16.08
N LEU A 285 -6.90 12.08 15.20
CA LEU A 285 -5.72 11.22 15.12
C LEU A 285 -4.83 11.35 16.36
N ASP A 286 -4.68 12.55 16.91
CA ASP A 286 -3.91 12.80 18.13
C ASP A 286 -4.58 12.13 19.33
N GLU A 287 -5.92 12.17 19.44
CA GLU A 287 -6.68 11.43 20.45
C GLU A 287 -6.54 9.91 20.28
N GLU A 288 -6.65 9.40 19.05
CA GLU A 288 -6.47 7.99 18.74
C GLU A 288 -5.04 7.51 19.00
N SER A 289 -4.02 8.33 18.72
CA SER A 289 -2.61 7.93 18.78
C SER A 289 -2.04 7.93 20.21
N GLY A 290 -2.53 8.80 21.09
CA GLY A 290 -1.99 8.92 22.45
C GLY A 290 -0.48 9.24 22.40
N ASP A 291 0.34 8.43 23.08
CA ASP A 291 1.80 8.60 23.15
C ASP A 291 2.57 8.07 21.91
N SER A 292 1.87 7.60 20.88
CA SER A 292 2.49 7.10 19.64
C SER A 292 2.91 8.25 18.72
N GLN A 293 3.93 8.03 17.88
CA GLN A 293 4.36 8.98 16.86
C GLN A 293 3.37 9.12 15.68
N MET A 294 2.31 8.33 15.67
CA MET A 294 1.26 8.46 14.67
C MET A 294 0.67 9.87 14.72
N SER A 295 0.77 10.56 13.61
CA SER A 295 0.27 11.93 13.48
C SER A 295 -0.11 12.21 12.04
N MET A 296 -0.92 13.26 11.84
CA MET A 296 -1.22 13.68 10.48
C MET A 296 0.03 14.13 9.72
N SER A 297 1.04 14.63 10.41
CA SER A 297 2.34 14.96 9.80
C SER A 297 3.02 13.72 9.20
N LEU A 298 3.08 12.62 9.95
CA LEU A 298 3.61 11.33 9.48
C LEU A 298 2.83 10.81 8.26
N LEU A 299 1.50 10.79 8.35
CA LEU A 299 0.63 10.32 7.26
C LEU A 299 0.77 11.19 6.01
N ASN A 300 0.82 12.52 6.17
CA ASN A 300 1.00 13.45 5.06
C ASN A 300 2.34 13.22 4.34
N GLN A 301 3.42 13.04 5.08
CA GLN A 301 4.73 12.71 4.51
C GLN A 301 4.69 11.39 3.74
N ALA A 302 4.03 10.37 4.27
CA ALA A 302 3.87 9.08 3.60
C ALA A 302 3.04 9.23 2.31
N LEU A 303 1.90 9.95 2.34
CA LEU A 303 1.01 10.13 1.20
C LEU A 303 1.63 10.98 0.07
N LEU A 304 2.48 11.95 0.40
CA LEU A 304 3.17 12.78 -0.61
C LEU A 304 4.12 11.97 -1.49
N VAL A 305 4.74 10.92 -0.94
CA VAL A 305 5.68 10.05 -1.65
C VAL A 305 5.09 8.68 -2.00
N ALA A 306 3.82 8.46 -1.69
CA ALA A 306 3.17 7.16 -1.88
C ALA A 306 3.10 6.74 -3.34
N ARG A 307 3.09 5.45 -3.57
CA ARG A 307 2.88 4.82 -4.88
C ARG A 307 1.75 3.80 -4.84
N ASN A 308 1.00 3.75 -5.93
CA ASN A 308 0.04 2.69 -6.20
C ASN A 308 0.67 1.60 -7.07
N ARG A 309 -0.04 0.50 -7.21
CA ARG A 309 0.22 -0.53 -8.21
C ARG A 309 0.14 0.07 -9.62
N GLU A 310 0.92 -0.44 -10.53
CA GLU A 310 0.83 -0.10 -11.95
C GLU A 310 -0.51 -0.53 -12.53
N LYS A 311 -1.03 0.25 -13.48
CA LYS A 311 -2.39 0.10 -14.01
C LYS A 311 -2.37 -0.36 -15.46
N PHE A 312 -2.29 -1.70 -15.66
CA PHE A 312 -2.39 -2.34 -16.98
C PHE A 312 -3.03 -3.74 -16.88
N LYS A 313 -3.59 -4.21 -17.97
CA LYS A 313 -4.46 -5.40 -18.04
C LYS A 313 -3.84 -6.69 -17.45
N LYS A 314 -2.55 -6.92 -17.68
CA LYS A 314 -1.86 -8.17 -17.28
C LYS A 314 -1.12 -8.04 -15.94
N TYR A 315 -1.30 -6.94 -15.20
CA TYR A 315 -0.55 -6.63 -13.98
C TYR A 315 -0.60 -7.77 -12.95
N ASP A 316 -1.80 -8.20 -12.56
CA ASP A 316 -1.95 -9.17 -11.46
C ASP A 316 -1.36 -10.54 -11.81
N SER A 317 -1.53 -10.98 -13.06
CA SER A 317 -0.92 -12.24 -13.53
C SER A 317 0.60 -12.14 -13.61
N ALA A 318 1.14 -11.02 -14.11
CA ALA A 318 2.58 -10.78 -14.18
C ALA A 318 3.19 -10.69 -12.77
N MET A 319 2.53 -10.01 -11.83
CA MET A 319 2.97 -9.96 -10.43
C MET A 319 2.93 -11.34 -9.77
N THR A 320 1.90 -12.13 -10.01
CA THR A 320 1.82 -13.51 -9.50
C THR A 320 2.99 -14.37 -10.01
N MET A 321 3.37 -14.23 -11.29
CA MET A 321 4.55 -14.90 -11.84
C MET A 321 5.82 -14.47 -11.10
N ILE A 322 5.99 -13.18 -10.86
CA ILE A 322 7.16 -12.65 -10.15
C ILE A 322 7.16 -13.13 -8.70
N ASP A 323 6.08 -12.96 -7.95
CA ASP A 323 5.96 -13.35 -6.54
C ASP A 323 6.32 -14.82 -6.31
N ASN A 324 5.80 -15.72 -7.16
CA ASN A 324 6.06 -17.15 -7.08
C ASN A 324 7.53 -17.53 -7.32
N ASN A 325 8.26 -16.72 -8.07
CA ASN A 325 9.65 -16.98 -8.41
C ASN A 325 10.62 -16.21 -7.51
N ILE A 326 10.36 -14.95 -7.16
CA ILE A 326 11.25 -14.15 -6.30
C ILE A 326 11.48 -14.85 -4.96
N THR A 327 10.45 -15.42 -4.35
CA THR A 327 10.59 -16.15 -3.08
C THR A 327 11.55 -17.35 -3.19
N LYS A 328 11.54 -18.05 -4.33
CA LYS A 328 12.47 -19.16 -4.61
C LYS A 328 13.87 -18.64 -4.88
N ILE A 329 14.01 -17.64 -5.76
CA ILE A 329 15.30 -17.05 -6.13
C ILE A 329 16.04 -16.51 -4.91
N VAL A 330 15.34 -15.82 -4.00
CA VAL A 330 15.91 -15.26 -2.78
C VAL A 330 16.47 -16.33 -1.83
N ARG A 331 15.86 -17.52 -1.82
CA ARG A 331 16.25 -18.66 -0.96
C ARG A 331 17.20 -19.65 -1.63
N SER A 332 17.34 -19.55 -2.96
CA SER A 332 18.20 -20.46 -3.72
C SER A 332 19.69 -20.12 -3.54
N SER A 333 20.53 -21.14 -3.73
CA SER A 333 21.98 -21.01 -3.91
C SER A 333 22.38 -20.74 -5.37
N ASP A 334 21.42 -20.71 -6.31
CA ASP A 334 21.66 -20.46 -7.71
C ASP A 334 22.18 -19.02 -7.95
N ASP A 335 22.71 -18.81 -9.17
CA ASP A 335 23.14 -17.47 -9.57
C ASP A 335 21.94 -16.52 -9.59
N PHE A 336 21.99 -15.53 -8.69
CA PHE A 336 20.91 -14.59 -8.47
C PHE A 336 20.64 -13.73 -9.70
N ASP A 337 21.69 -13.27 -10.39
CA ASP A 337 21.57 -12.41 -11.55
C ASP A 337 21.01 -13.18 -12.75
N LEU A 338 21.50 -14.38 -12.98
CA LEU A 338 20.99 -15.24 -14.03
C LEU A 338 19.50 -15.56 -13.83
N SER A 339 19.12 -15.89 -12.60
CA SER A 339 17.72 -16.18 -12.26
C SER A 339 16.80 -14.98 -12.49
N LEU A 340 17.24 -13.74 -12.20
CA LEU A 340 16.46 -12.53 -12.48
C LEU A 340 16.35 -12.25 -13.98
N ILE A 341 17.40 -12.49 -14.75
CA ILE A 341 17.42 -12.37 -16.21
C ILE A 341 16.41 -13.33 -16.86
N GLU A 342 16.41 -14.59 -16.42
CA GLU A 342 15.48 -15.61 -16.93
C GLU A 342 14.04 -15.26 -16.59
N LEU A 343 13.77 -14.89 -15.34
CA LEU A 343 12.44 -14.47 -14.91
C LEU A 343 11.96 -13.23 -15.69
N GLN A 344 12.82 -12.23 -15.89
CA GLN A 344 12.47 -11.06 -16.69
C GLN A 344 12.11 -11.42 -18.13
N LYS A 345 12.84 -12.34 -18.76
CA LYS A 345 12.53 -12.81 -20.12
C LYS A 345 11.17 -13.48 -20.18
N GLU A 346 10.86 -14.34 -19.20
CA GLU A 346 9.57 -15.05 -19.11
C GLU A 346 8.41 -14.05 -18.94
N VAL A 347 8.56 -13.10 -18.00
CA VAL A 347 7.55 -12.07 -17.75
C VAL A 347 7.38 -11.16 -18.97
N ASN A 348 8.47 -10.71 -19.61
CA ASN A 348 8.38 -9.90 -20.82
C ASN A 348 7.72 -10.64 -21.99
N LYS A 349 7.95 -11.93 -22.13
CA LYS A 349 7.24 -12.76 -23.11
C LYS A 349 5.74 -12.74 -22.82
N TYR A 350 5.33 -13.05 -21.57
CA TYR A 350 3.92 -13.04 -21.17
C TYR A 350 3.26 -11.67 -21.41
N LEU A 351 3.97 -10.56 -21.12
CA LEU A 351 3.41 -9.22 -21.30
C LEU A 351 3.11 -8.90 -22.76
N ASN A 352 3.88 -9.45 -23.72
CA ASN A 352 3.80 -9.13 -25.16
C ASN A 352 3.05 -10.18 -26.01
N ASP A 353 2.71 -11.34 -25.44
CA ASP A 353 1.82 -12.33 -26.05
C ASP A 353 0.36 -11.86 -25.98
#